data_6b203d4acc6befd5b4020950023a1717
#
_entry.id   6b203d4acc6befd5b4020950023a1717
#
_cell.length_a   1.000
_cell.length_b   1.000
_cell.length_c   1.000
_cell.angle_alpha   90.00
_cell.angle_beta   90.00
_cell.angle_gamma   90.00
#
_symmetry.space_group_name_H-M   'P 1'
#
loop_
_entity.id
_entity.type
_entity.pdbx_description
1 polymer ?
#
loop_
_entity_poly.entity_id
_entity_poly.type
_entity_poly.pdbx_seq_one_letter_code
_entity_poly.pdbx_strand_id
1 'polypeptide(L)'
;MSNSKLYNIAVILAGGIGARVGGNTPKQLLPLEDGHSVLEHAVNAFEQSPHIHEVCIVMHPDYIIHAEQMLLANAWQKVRDIIPGGKERWESSVNAIRQIRGERLETIGNEDNCQLPTSNSANIVNLLLHDAARPFVSQEIIANVCQALEEHEAVVVAIPSTDTVYEMVDGNVARIPNRSTIMRAQTPQAFRLP
;
A
#
# COMPACT_ATOMS: atom_id res chain seq x y z
N MET A 1 30.58 -10.10 5.87
CA MET A 1 29.09 -10.06 5.90
C MET A 1 28.71 -8.97 4.91
N SER A 2 28.03 -9.30 3.82
CA SER A 2 27.58 -8.32 2.83
C SER A 2 26.58 -7.40 3.49
N ASN A 3 26.87 -6.12 3.51
CA ASN A 3 26.00 -5.08 4.08
C ASN A 3 24.89 -4.77 3.05
N SER A 4 23.97 -5.72 2.86
CA SER A 4 22.81 -5.51 1.97
C SER A 4 21.97 -4.40 2.55
N LYS A 5 21.84 -3.30 1.82
CA LYS A 5 21.02 -2.16 2.24
C LYS A 5 19.54 -2.48 1.96
N LEU A 6 18.69 -2.36 2.96
CA LEU A 6 17.24 -2.49 2.79
C LEU A 6 16.69 -1.27 2.05
N TYR A 7 15.81 -1.52 1.09
CA TYR A 7 15.14 -0.49 0.31
C TYR A 7 13.62 -0.68 0.42
N ASN A 8 12.96 0.22 1.13
CA ASN A 8 11.55 0.11 1.46
C ASN A 8 10.71 0.99 0.52
N ILE A 9 9.77 0.37 -0.19
CA ILE A 9 8.81 1.01 -1.10
C ILE A 9 7.42 0.87 -0.51
N ALA A 10 6.73 1.99 -0.29
CA ALA A 10 5.34 1.98 0.10
C ALA A 10 4.44 1.97 -1.14
N VAL A 11 3.46 1.07 -1.17
CA VAL A 11 2.45 0.96 -2.22
C VAL A 11 1.10 1.33 -1.64
N ILE A 12 0.58 2.49 -2.03
CA ILE A 12 -0.69 3.03 -1.54
C ILE A 12 -1.81 2.58 -2.47
N LEU A 13 -2.63 1.62 -2.01
CA LEU A 13 -3.70 1.02 -2.79
C LEU A 13 -4.97 1.89 -2.76
N ALA A 14 -5.22 2.61 -3.83
CA ALA A 14 -6.35 3.53 -4.03
C ALA A 14 -7.23 3.13 -5.23
N GLY A 15 -7.12 1.89 -5.73
CA GLY A 15 -7.86 1.39 -6.92
C GLY A 15 -9.36 1.13 -6.70
N GLY A 16 -9.84 1.09 -5.47
CA GLY A 16 -11.25 0.80 -5.17
C GLY A 16 -12.17 2.01 -5.39
N ILE A 17 -13.29 1.84 -6.08
CA ILE A 17 -14.30 2.91 -6.29
C ILE A 17 -15.23 3.14 -5.09
N GLY A 18 -15.08 2.36 -4.00
CA GLY A 18 -15.83 2.59 -2.76
C GLY A 18 -17.36 2.46 -2.88
N ALA A 19 -17.85 1.52 -3.68
CA ALA A 19 -19.27 1.28 -3.99
C ALA A 19 -20.23 1.27 -2.78
N ARG A 20 -19.71 1.17 -1.57
CA ARG A 20 -20.49 1.13 -0.32
C ARG A 20 -20.83 2.52 0.25
N VAL A 21 -20.25 3.59 -0.24
CA VAL A 21 -20.42 4.96 0.34
C VAL A 21 -21.44 5.80 -0.42
N GLY A 22 -21.99 5.28 -1.54
CA GLY A 22 -23.17 5.87 -2.21
C GLY A 22 -22.96 7.20 -2.92
N GLY A 23 -21.72 7.55 -3.31
CA GLY A 23 -21.40 8.76 -4.05
C GLY A 23 -20.69 8.47 -5.38
N ASN A 24 -20.68 9.45 -6.28
CA ASN A 24 -19.95 9.37 -7.55
C ASN A 24 -18.45 9.57 -7.41
N THR A 25 -17.97 10.02 -6.25
CA THR A 25 -16.54 10.24 -5.96
C THR A 25 -15.99 9.13 -5.10
N PRO A 26 -14.88 8.49 -5.46
CA PRO A 26 -14.22 7.49 -4.64
C PRO A 26 -13.86 8.05 -3.25
N LYS A 27 -14.10 7.25 -2.21
CA LYS A 27 -13.92 7.69 -0.82
C LYS A 27 -12.51 8.20 -0.51
N GLN A 28 -11.48 7.67 -1.17
CA GLN A 28 -10.09 8.09 -1.00
C GLN A 28 -9.81 9.50 -1.55
N LEU A 29 -10.69 10.04 -2.40
CA LEU A 29 -10.62 11.40 -2.93
C LEU A 29 -11.47 12.40 -2.14
N LEU A 30 -12.23 11.93 -1.14
CA LEU A 30 -13.03 12.81 -0.30
C LEU A 30 -12.11 13.61 0.62
N PRO A 31 -12.37 14.94 0.76
CA PRO A 31 -11.60 15.77 1.68
C PRO A 31 -11.97 15.48 3.13
N LEU A 32 -10.99 15.59 4.02
CA LEU A 32 -11.18 15.63 5.46
C LEU A 32 -11.35 17.09 5.94
N GLU A 33 -11.48 17.29 7.26
CA GLU A 33 -11.76 18.60 7.85
C GLU A 33 -10.67 19.65 7.55
N ASP A 34 -9.44 19.22 7.32
CA ASP A 34 -8.31 20.09 6.98
C ASP A 34 -8.20 20.42 5.47
N GLY A 35 -9.14 19.90 4.67
CA GLY A 35 -9.20 20.11 3.22
C GLY A 35 -8.37 19.14 2.39
N HIS A 36 -7.49 18.32 3.01
CA HIS A 36 -6.75 17.28 2.32
C HIS A 36 -7.62 16.02 2.15
N SER A 37 -7.44 15.33 1.04
CA SER A 37 -8.15 14.07 0.79
C SER A 37 -7.61 12.93 1.66
N VAL A 38 -8.43 11.88 1.81
CA VAL A 38 -8.03 10.64 2.48
C VAL A 38 -6.76 10.05 1.86
N LEU A 39 -6.60 10.14 0.53
CA LEU A 39 -5.40 9.68 -0.18
C LEU A 39 -4.17 10.51 0.20
N GLU A 40 -4.30 11.85 0.25
CA GLU A 40 -3.19 12.74 0.63
C GLU A 40 -2.68 12.44 2.03
N HIS A 41 -3.57 12.21 2.98
CA HIS A 41 -3.18 11.79 4.33
C HIS A 41 -2.42 10.47 4.33
N ALA A 42 -2.91 9.47 3.59
CA ALA A 42 -2.25 8.17 3.50
C ALA A 42 -0.85 8.30 2.87
N VAL A 43 -0.72 9.06 1.77
CA VAL A 43 0.57 9.29 1.10
C VAL A 43 1.52 10.07 2.02
N ASN A 44 1.05 11.15 2.66
CA ASN A 44 1.86 11.98 3.54
C ASN A 44 2.48 11.20 4.70
N ALA A 45 1.78 10.20 5.25
CA ALA A 45 2.32 9.38 6.32
C ALA A 45 3.59 8.62 5.88
N PHE A 46 3.63 8.12 4.65
CA PHE A 46 4.80 7.42 4.10
C PHE A 46 5.84 8.37 3.52
N GLU A 47 5.42 9.48 2.91
CA GLU A 47 6.29 10.53 2.40
C GLU A 47 7.18 11.10 3.51
N GLN A 48 6.61 11.33 4.70
CA GLN A 48 7.32 11.89 5.84
C GLN A 48 8.18 10.88 6.60
N SER A 49 8.00 9.58 6.37
CA SER A 49 8.72 8.55 7.10
C SER A 49 10.18 8.43 6.66
N PRO A 50 11.17 8.53 7.57
CA PRO A 50 12.57 8.34 7.22
C PRO A 50 12.92 6.90 6.82
N HIS A 51 12.03 5.93 7.11
CA HIS A 51 12.20 4.52 6.80
C HIS A 51 11.74 4.14 5.39
N ILE A 52 11.04 5.05 4.70
CA ILE A 52 10.52 4.83 3.35
C ILE A 52 11.38 5.58 2.34
N HIS A 53 11.77 4.89 1.29
CA HIS A 53 12.63 5.43 0.23
C HIS A 53 11.81 5.90 -0.98
N GLU A 54 10.76 5.15 -1.32
CA GLU A 54 9.85 5.46 -2.42
C GLU A 54 8.39 5.19 -2.06
N VAL A 55 7.49 5.90 -2.72
CA VAL A 55 6.06 5.70 -2.65
C VAL A 55 5.53 5.47 -4.07
N CYS A 56 4.68 4.47 -4.22
CA CYS A 56 3.93 4.18 -5.43
C CYS A 56 2.44 4.29 -5.12
N ILE A 57 1.67 5.01 -5.93
CA ILE A 57 0.22 5.13 -5.79
C ILE A 57 -0.44 4.22 -6.83
N VAL A 58 -1.27 3.28 -6.39
CA VAL A 58 -2.09 2.46 -7.28
C VAL A 58 -3.49 3.04 -7.30
N MET A 59 -3.86 3.68 -8.40
CA MET A 59 -5.11 4.44 -8.54
C MET A 59 -6.08 3.78 -9.51
N HIS A 60 -7.39 3.94 -9.28
CA HIS A 60 -8.38 3.54 -10.27
C HIS A 60 -8.13 4.27 -11.61
N PRO A 61 -8.17 3.60 -12.77
CA PRO A 61 -7.81 4.20 -14.05
C PRO A 61 -8.50 5.54 -14.36
N ASP A 62 -9.80 5.67 -14.04
CA ASP A 62 -10.58 6.88 -14.28
C ASP A 62 -10.14 8.08 -13.42
N TYR A 63 -9.33 7.86 -12.39
CA TYR A 63 -8.92 8.89 -11.41
C TYR A 63 -7.40 9.12 -11.36
N ILE A 64 -6.64 8.56 -12.29
CA ILE A 64 -5.17 8.77 -12.38
C ILE A 64 -4.84 10.26 -12.45
N ILE A 65 -5.55 11.01 -13.29
CA ILE A 65 -5.36 12.47 -13.45
C ILE A 65 -5.49 13.21 -12.10
N HIS A 66 -6.40 12.77 -11.22
CA HIS A 66 -6.54 13.37 -9.89
C HIS A 66 -5.31 13.12 -9.03
N ALA A 67 -4.75 11.89 -9.07
CA ALA A 67 -3.53 11.58 -8.34
C ALA A 67 -2.31 12.35 -8.88
N GLU A 68 -2.22 12.56 -10.19
CA GLU A 68 -1.18 13.40 -10.81
C GLU A 68 -1.30 14.86 -10.38
N GLN A 69 -2.51 15.40 -10.34
CA GLN A 69 -2.75 16.76 -9.82
C GLN A 69 -2.35 16.89 -8.34
N MET A 70 -2.66 15.89 -7.51
CA MET A 70 -2.24 15.85 -6.11
C MET A 70 -0.72 15.78 -5.98
N LEU A 71 -0.04 15.00 -6.83
CA LEU A 71 1.42 14.93 -6.85
C LEU A 71 2.05 16.31 -7.08
N LEU A 72 1.52 17.06 -8.05
CA LEU A 72 1.99 18.40 -8.35
C LEU A 72 1.68 19.40 -7.20
N ALA A 73 0.49 19.32 -6.62
CA ALA A 73 0.05 20.24 -5.57
C ALA A 73 0.81 20.05 -4.24
N ASN A 74 1.12 18.79 -3.89
CA ASN A 74 1.76 18.46 -2.61
C ASN A 74 3.30 18.45 -2.70
N ALA A 75 3.89 18.56 -3.89
CA ALA A 75 5.33 18.53 -4.12
C ALA A 75 6.03 17.32 -3.45
N TRP A 76 5.38 16.15 -3.44
CA TRP A 76 5.94 14.92 -2.88
C TRP A 76 7.25 14.53 -3.56
N GLN A 77 8.24 14.15 -2.77
CA GLN A 77 9.59 13.84 -3.25
C GLN A 77 9.82 12.32 -3.41
N LYS A 78 9.07 11.50 -2.69
CA LYS A 78 9.22 10.03 -2.72
C LYS A 78 8.22 9.34 -3.65
N VAL A 79 7.14 10.03 -4.05
CA VAL A 79 6.18 9.46 -5.00
C VAL A 79 6.85 9.39 -6.37
N ARG A 80 7.10 8.15 -6.86
CA ARG A 80 7.76 7.88 -8.14
C ARG A 80 6.80 7.46 -9.23
N ASP A 81 5.79 6.66 -8.87
CA ASP A 81 4.88 6.06 -9.83
C ASP A 81 3.42 6.24 -9.41
N ILE A 82 2.56 6.49 -10.40
CA ILE A 82 1.11 6.37 -10.30
C ILE A 82 0.70 5.28 -11.28
N ILE A 83 0.25 4.15 -10.73
CA ILE A 83 -0.01 2.91 -11.47
C ILE A 83 -1.51 2.66 -11.56
N PRO A 84 -2.03 2.24 -12.72
CA PRO A 84 -3.43 1.82 -12.82
C PRO A 84 -3.71 0.58 -11.98
N GLY A 85 -4.74 0.65 -11.14
CA GLY A 85 -5.27 -0.47 -10.38
C GLY A 85 -5.97 -1.49 -11.27
N GLY A 86 -6.13 -2.70 -10.74
CA GLY A 86 -6.95 -3.75 -11.34
C GLY A 86 -8.41 -3.69 -10.85
N LYS A 87 -9.23 -4.63 -11.32
CA LYS A 87 -10.62 -4.78 -10.89
C LYS A 87 -10.73 -5.18 -9.42
N GLU A 88 -9.80 -6.03 -8.98
CA GLU A 88 -9.73 -6.53 -7.63
C GLU A 88 -8.48 -6.00 -6.90
N ARG A 89 -8.53 -6.02 -5.54
CA ARG A 89 -7.41 -5.54 -4.70
C ARG A 89 -6.10 -6.28 -5.00
N TRP A 90 -6.18 -7.60 -5.22
CA TRP A 90 -4.99 -8.41 -5.50
C TRP A 90 -4.37 -8.07 -6.85
N GLU A 91 -5.18 -7.76 -7.88
CA GLU A 91 -4.69 -7.33 -9.20
C GLU A 91 -3.92 -6.01 -9.09
N SER A 92 -4.44 -5.06 -8.32
CA SER A 92 -3.76 -3.80 -8.01
C SER A 92 -2.38 -4.03 -7.38
N SER A 93 -2.29 -4.98 -6.44
CA SER A 93 -1.02 -5.34 -5.81
C SER A 93 -0.05 -6.00 -6.81
N VAL A 94 -0.55 -6.86 -7.69
CA VAL A 94 0.25 -7.51 -8.75
C VAL A 94 0.76 -6.46 -9.75
N ASN A 95 -0.08 -5.51 -10.15
CA ASN A 95 0.33 -4.43 -11.06
C ASN A 95 1.48 -3.61 -10.46
N ALA A 96 1.40 -3.27 -9.17
CA ALA A 96 2.48 -2.57 -8.49
C ALA A 96 3.78 -3.40 -8.45
N ILE A 97 3.70 -4.69 -8.11
CA ILE A 97 4.85 -5.59 -8.06
C ILE A 97 5.53 -5.67 -9.44
N ARG A 98 4.75 -5.84 -10.51
CA ARG A 98 5.27 -5.89 -11.89
C ARG A 98 5.95 -4.60 -12.29
N GLN A 99 5.31 -3.47 -12.03
CA GLN A 99 5.90 -2.16 -12.31
C GLN A 99 7.22 -1.97 -11.56
N ILE A 100 7.24 -2.26 -10.25
CA ILE A 100 8.43 -2.13 -9.41
C ILE A 100 9.53 -3.09 -9.85
N ARG A 101 9.22 -4.28 -10.39
CA ARG A 101 10.18 -5.21 -10.99
C ARG A 101 10.67 -4.79 -12.38
N GLY A 102 10.15 -3.71 -12.96
CA GLY A 102 10.45 -3.31 -14.33
C GLY A 102 9.83 -4.23 -15.39
N GLU A 103 8.90 -5.11 -15.00
CA GLU A 103 8.08 -5.91 -15.90
C GLU A 103 7.02 -4.99 -16.50
N ARG A 104 7.37 -4.23 -17.55
CA ARG A 104 6.44 -3.32 -18.23
C ARG A 104 5.22 -4.09 -18.71
N LEU A 105 4.04 -3.63 -18.29
CA LEU A 105 2.83 -3.87 -19.07
C LEU A 105 3.04 -3.18 -20.42
N GLU A 106 3.02 -3.93 -21.51
CA GLU A 106 3.12 -3.43 -22.89
C GLU A 106 1.89 -2.59 -23.28
N THR A 107 1.66 -1.49 -22.59
CA THR A 107 0.62 -0.53 -22.98
C THR A 107 1.05 0.86 -22.53
N ILE A 108 1.28 1.68 -23.54
CA ILE A 108 1.53 3.13 -23.51
C ILE A 108 3.02 3.47 -23.50
N GLY A 109 3.49 3.82 -24.71
CA GLY A 109 4.81 4.35 -24.93
C GLY A 109 5.04 5.65 -24.19
N ASN A 110 6.05 5.62 -23.37
CA ASN A 110 7.01 6.70 -23.17
C ASN A 110 8.22 6.08 -22.47
N GLU A 111 9.31 6.04 -23.24
CA GLU A 111 10.64 5.76 -22.71
C GLU A 111 11.02 6.96 -21.87
N ASP A 112 11.15 6.81 -20.56
CA ASP A 112 12.21 7.43 -19.79
C ASP A 112 12.02 7.18 -18.29
N ASN A 113 13.07 6.57 -17.71
CA ASN A 113 13.50 6.67 -16.32
C ASN A 113 12.64 6.10 -15.18
N CYS A 114 12.37 4.78 -15.18
CA CYS A 114 12.28 4.05 -13.93
C CYS A 114 13.45 3.05 -13.87
N GLN A 115 14.58 3.49 -13.36
CA GLN A 115 15.69 2.60 -13.01
C GLN A 115 15.49 2.19 -11.54
N LEU A 116 14.93 1.01 -11.32
CA LEU A 116 15.26 0.25 -10.11
C LEU A 116 16.79 0.22 -10.00
N PRO A 117 17.34 0.27 -8.79
CA PRO A 117 18.75 -0.02 -8.62
C PRO A 117 19.02 -1.39 -9.27
N THR A 118 19.53 -1.34 -10.50
CA THR A 118 19.88 -2.52 -11.29
C THR A 118 20.70 -3.46 -10.44
N SER A 119 20.55 -4.75 -10.65
CA SER A 119 21.09 -5.94 -10.00
C SER A 119 22.60 -5.96 -9.65
N ASN A 120 23.27 -4.82 -9.64
CA ASN A 120 24.68 -4.67 -9.23
C ASN A 120 24.86 -4.09 -7.81
N SER A 121 23.80 -3.66 -7.12
CA SER A 121 23.86 -3.38 -5.68
C SER A 121 22.97 -4.40 -4.97
N ALA A 122 23.53 -5.10 -4.01
CA ALA A 122 22.87 -6.13 -3.18
C ALA A 122 21.78 -5.51 -2.27
N ASN A 123 20.84 -4.77 -2.86
CA ASN A 123 19.73 -4.17 -2.12
C ASN A 123 18.59 -5.18 -2.03
N ILE A 124 18.13 -5.40 -0.80
CA ILE A 124 16.92 -6.15 -0.52
C ILE A 124 15.76 -5.17 -0.61
N VAL A 125 14.85 -5.37 -1.54
CA VAL A 125 13.67 -4.52 -1.72
C VAL A 125 12.52 -5.07 -0.87
N ASN A 126 11.95 -4.24 -0.03
CA ASN A 126 10.75 -4.53 0.73
C ASN A 126 9.57 -3.71 0.19
N LEU A 127 8.41 -4.33 0.06
CA LEU A 127 7.17 -3.67 -0.29
C LEU A 127 6.25 -3.57 0.93
N LEU A 128 5.69 -2.39 1.16
CA LEU A 128 4.69 -2.13 2.20
C LEU A 128 3.36 -1.78 1.51
N LEU A 129 2.45 -2.74 1.39
CA LEU A 129 1.12 -2.52 0.81
C LEU A 129 0.20 -1.88 1.84
N HIS A 130 -0.32 -0.70 1.53
CA HIS A 130 -1.19 0.06 2.44
C HIS A 130 -2.48 0.51 1.76
N ASP A 131 -3.61 0.32 2.43
CA ASP A 131 -4.92 0.75 1.93
C ASP A 131 -5.05 2.28 2.09
N ALA A 132 -5.23 3.02 1.00
CA ALA A 132 -5.46 4.48 1.03
C ALA A 132 -6.63 4.90 1.93
N ALA A 133 -7.60 4.01 2.14
CA ALA A 133 -8.73 4.24 3.03
C ALA A 133 -8.39 4.22 4.53
N ARG A 134 -7.12 4.10 4.90
CA ARG A 134 -6.58 4.13 6.27
C ARG A 134 -5.60 5.29 6.43
N PRO A 135 -6.08 6.54 6.41
CA PRO A 135 -5.21 7.72 6.29
C PRO A 135 -4.32 7.98 7.50
N PHE A 136 -4.61 7.38 8.66
CA PHE A 136 -3.97 7.73 9.93
C PHE A 136 -3.00 6.64 10.43
N VAL A 137 -2.22 6.04 9.54
CA VAL A 137 -1.13 5.16 9.95
C VAL A 137 -0.04 5.99 10.65
N SER A 138 0.37 5.57 11.86
CA SER A 138 1.37 6.31 12.63
C SER A 138 2.79 6.02 12.11
N GLN A 139 3.70 6.99 12.34
CA GLN A 139 5.12 6.82 12.05
C GLN A 139 5.73 5.63 12.82
N GLU A 140 5.24 5.38 14.04
CA GLU A 140 5.66 4.24 14.87
C GLU A 140 5.31 2.91 14.19
N ILE A 141 4.10 2.76 13.63
CA ILE A 141 3.70 1.55 12.89
C ILE A 141 4.60 1.33 11.68
N ILE A 142 4.87 2.39 10.90
CA ILE A 142 5.76 2.30 9.73
C ILE A 142 7.16 1.87 10.16
N ALA A 143 7.72 2.51 11.19
CA ALA A 143 9.04 2.18 11.72
C ALA A 143 9.12 0.72 12.20
N ASN A 144 8.15 0.26 12.99
CA ASN A 144 8.10 -1.10 13.52
C ASN A 144 8.00 -2.15 12.39
N VAL A 145 7.23 -1.89 11.33
CA VAL A 145 7.14 -2.78 10.18
C VAL A 145 8.47 -2.84 9.44
N CYS A 146 9.12 -1.69 9.20
CA CYS A 146 10.42 -1.66 8.53
C CYS A 146 11.50 -2.38 9.36
N GLN A 147 11.51 -2.18 10.68
CA GLN A 147 12.43 -2.88 11.59
C GLN A 147 12.20 -4.39 11.59
N ALA A 148 10.94 -4.83 11.65
CA ALA A 148 10.63 -6.27 11.61
C ALA A 148 11.06 -6.95 10.30
N LEU A 149 11.08 -6.21 9.16
CA LEU A 149 11.58 -6.72 7.89
C LEU A 149 13.10 -6.90 7.85
N GLU A 150 13.85 -6.42 8.84
CA GLU A 150 15.29 -6.74 8.97
C GLU A 150 15.50 -8.23 9.27
N GLU A 151 14.59 -8.81 10.07
CA GLU A 151 14.67 -10.19 10.56
C GLU A 151 13.67 -11.14 9.86
N HIS A 152 12.58 -10.61 9.29
CA HIS A 152 11.49 -11.39 8.72
C HIS A 152 11.27 -11.06 7.24
N GLU A 153 10.83 -12.05 6.46
CA GLU A 153 10.52 -11.88 5.03
C GLU A 153 9.11 -11.31 4.79
N ALA A 154 8.22 -11.44 5.77
CA ALA A 154 6.86 -10.90 5.70
C ALA A 154 6.38 -10.45 7.07
N VAL A 155 5.68 -9.31 7.10
CA VAL A 155 5.15 -8.67 8.31
C VAL A 155 3.73 -8.19 8.05
N VAL A 156 2.84 -8.44 9.00
CA VAL A 156 1.46 -7.99 8.95
C VAL A 156 1.14 -7.20 10.21
N VAL A 157 0.62 -6.00 10.06
CA VAL A 157 0.03 -5.25 11.16
C VAL A 157 -1.32 -5.88 11.51
N ALA A 158 -1.54 -6.17 12.77
CA ALA A 158 -2.79 -6.76 13.22
C ALA A 158 -3.20 -6.23 14.60
N ILE A 159 -4.49 -6.24 14.86
CA ILE A 159 -5.07 -5.86 16.16
C ILE A 159 -5.91 -7.01 16.72
N PRO A 160 -6.00 -7.21 18.05
CA PRO A 160 -6.86 -8.22 18.64
C PRO A 160 -8.33 -8.03 18.24
N SER A 161 -9.03 -9.14 18.00
CA SER A 161 -10.47 -9.08 17.75
C SER A 161 -11.23 -8.81 19.05
N THR A 162 -12.08 -7.80 19.01
CA THR A 162 -13.04 -7.52 20.09
C THR A 162 -14.37 -8.25 19.88
N ASP A 163 -14.62 -8.68 18.64
CA ASP A 163 -15.88 -9.31 18.23
C ASP A 163 -15.85 -10.83 18.41
N THR A 164 -17.01 -11.42 18.60
CA THR A 164 -17.18 -12.87 18.51
C THR A 164 -17.22 -13.26 17.04
N VAL A 165 -16.32 -14.16 16.64
CA VAL A 165 -16.24 -14.67 15.27
C VAL A 165 -16.87 -16.04 15.20
N TYR A 166 -17.71 -16.27 14.18
CA TYR A 166 -18.30 -17.57 13.87
C TYR A 166 -17.66 -18.14 12.61
N GLU A 167 -17.20 -19.38 12.71
CA GLU A 167 -16.82 -20.18 11.55
C GLU A 167 -18.07 -20.88 11.02
N MET A 168 -18.42 -20.57 9.78
CA MET A 168 -19.68 -21.04 9.17
C MET A 168 -19.40 -22.16 8.16
N VAL A 169 -20.20 -23.23 8.21
CA VAL A 169 -20.21 -24.28 7.19
C VAL A 169 -21.68 -24.56 6.81
N ASP A 170 -21.97 -24.53 5.54
CA ASP A 170 -23.31 -24.74 4.96
C ASP A 170 -24.43 -23.92 5.67
N GLY A 171 -24.12 -22.64 5.98
CA GLY A 171 -25.09 -21.74 6.63
C GLY A 171 -25.26 -21.95 8.13
N ASN A 172 -24.60 -22.91 8.74
CA ASN A 172 -24.64 -23.20 10.16
C ASN A 172 -23.33 -22.82 10.85
N VAL A 173 -23.40 -22.47 12.14
CA VAL A 173 -22.21 -22.22 12.96
C VAL A 173 -21.51 -23.57 13.23
N ALA A 174 -20.34 -23.74 12.64
CA ALA A 174 -19.50 -24.93 12.85
C ALA A 174 -18.62 -24.79 14.10
N ARG A 175 -18.07 -23.59 14.33
CA ARG A 175 -17.19 -23.33 15.47
C ARG A 175 -17.22 -21.87 15.88
N ILE A 176 -16.97 -21.62 17.16
CA ILE A 176 -16.73 -20.30 17.72
C ILE A 176 -15.28 -20.27 18.21
N PRO A 177 -14.34 -19.69 17.45
CA PRO A 177 -12.94 -19.59 17.86
C PRO A 177 -12.80 -18.76 19.13
N ASN A 178 -11.82 -19.08 19.96
CA ASN A 178 -11.50 -18.23 21.09
C ASN A 178 -10.99 -16.88 20.58
N ARG A 179 -11.74 -15.80 20.88
CA ARG A 179 -11.40 -14.44 20.40
C ARG A 179 -10.00 -13.97 20.80
N SER A 180 -9.43 -14.49 21.93
CA SER A 180 -8.07 -14.14 22.35
C SER A 180 -6.98 -14.63 21.38
N THR A 181 -7.32 -15.58 20.48
CA THR A 181 -6.42 -16.09 19.44
C THR A 181 -6.72 -15.50 18.05
N ILE A 182 -7.71 -14.63 17.96
CA ILE A 182 -8.13 -14.02 16.69
C ILE A 182 -7.57 -12.60 16.59
N MET A 183 -6.85 -12.36 15.50
CA MET A 183 -6.32 -11.05 15.15
C MET A 183 -7.00 -10.55 13.87
N ARG A 184 -7.30 -9.26 13.83
CA ARG A 184 -7.82 -8.59 12.61
C ARG A 184 -6.65 -7.97 11.86
N ALA A 185 -6.40 -8.45 10.65
CA ALA A 185 -5.36 -7.90 9.78
C ALA A 185 -5.63 -6.44 9.45
N GLN A 186 -4.60 -5.64 9.53
CA GLN A 186 -4.57 -4.24 9.16
C GLN A 186 -3.57 -4.03 8.02
N THR A 187 -3.27 -2.78 7.68
CA THR A 187 -2.20 -2.38 6.79
C THR A 187 -1.30 -1.35 7.49
N PRO A 188 -0.01 -1.27 7.13
CA PRO A 188 0.64 -1.95 6.01
C PRO A 188 0.79 -3.47 6.20
N GLN A 189 0.73 -4.19 5.08
CA GLN A 189 1.17 -5.58 4.94
C GLN A 189 2.46 -5.54 4.15
N ALA A 190 3.52 -6.06 4.70
CA ALA A 190 4.84 -5.87 4.10
C ALA A 190 5.54 -7.19 3.85
N PHE A 191 6.36 -7.24 2.81
CA PHE A 191 7.14 -8.41 2.45
C PHE A 191 8.37 -8.05 1.64
N ARG A 192 9.36 -8.91 1.71
CA ARG A 192 10.57 -8.84 0.90
C ARG A 192 10.23 -9.27 -0.51
N LEU A 193 10.63 -8.45 -1.47
CA LEU A 193 10.46 -8.79 -2.89
C LEU A 193 11.52 -9.82 -3.27
N PRO A 194 11.13 -11.01 -3.80
CA PRO A 194 12.07 -12.06 -4.18
C PRO A 194 12.86 -11.74 -5.43
#